data_82fdbaad22ee4795ca13353bff3ac840
#
_entry.id   82fdbaad22ee4795ca13353bff3ac840
#
_cell.length_a   1.000
_cell.length_b   1.000
_cell.length_c   1.000
_cell.angle_alpha   90.00
_cell.angle_beta   90.00
_cell.angle_gamma   90.00
#
_symmetry.space_group_name_H-M   'P 1'
#
loop_
_entity.id
_entity.type
_entity.pdbx_description
1 polymer ?
#
loop_
_entity_poly.entity_id
_entity_poly.type
_entity_poly.pdbx_seq_one_letter_code
_entity_poly.pdbx_strand_id
1 'polypeptide(L)'
;MVELLVAMVISLFVIGGAISLLIASKRSYTESERYARMGENGRFALQILSMDLRHAGFFGEAAPPGIEADAGLDDVTDDCTGEAAVYDVENFLFVARADADGEAIGCIDDAVPDSDVVVIKSVRPRPLSDGERDDPGDDTGTIDTPESLGGTNTYVMANAINGVLFDGADTAPSIGIGGDVPLGNAWEYRYQAYYIRDGDVPQLSRKIIRWDGAGMAVVTE
;
A
#
# COMPACT_ATOMS: atom_id res chain seq x y z
N MET A 1 -75.61 -1.52 3.25
CA MET A 1 -74.70 -0.90 4.26
C MET A 1 -73.69 -1.91 4.80
N VAL A 2 -74.09 -3.16 5.19
CA VAL A 2 -73.18 -4.19 5.71
C VAL A 2 -72.15 -4.66 4.67
N GLU A 3 -72.53 -4.76 3.41
CA GLU A 3 -71.62 -5.16 2.32
C GLU A 3 -70.45 -4.18 2.11
N LEU A 4 -70.70 -2.87 2.27
CA LEU A 4 -69.69 -1.84 2.12
C LEU A 4 -68.70 -1.89 3.30
N LEU A 5 -69.15 -2.18 4.52
CA LEU A 5 -68.28 -2.39 5.69
C LEU A 5 -67.39 -3.64 5.54
N VAL A 6 -67.97 -4.75 5.05
CA VAL A 6 -67.18 -5.98 4.77
C VAL A 6 -66.15 -5.75 3.67
N ALA A 7 -66.50 -5.05 2.60
CA ALA A 7 -65.59 -4.72 1.53
C ALA A 7 -64.41 -3.83 2.00
N MET A 8 -64.68 -2.85 2.86
CA MET A 8 -63.63 -2.00 3.47
C MET A 8 -62.67 -2.79 4.35
N VAL A 9 -63.16 -3.71 5.19
CA VAL A 9 -62.34 -4.54 6.02
C VAL A 9 -61.45 -5.46 5.23
N ILE A 10 -62.01 -6.13 4.20
CA ILE A 10 -61.22 -7.01 3.34
C ILE A 10 -60.14 -6.19 2.57
N SER A 11 -60.49 -5.01 2.05
CA SER A 11 -59.52 -4.14 1.39
C SER A 11 -58.37 -3.73 2.30
N LEU A 12 -58.64 -3.46 3.58
CA LEU A 12 -57.64 -3.09 4.56
C LEU A 12 -56.64 -4.26 4.82
N PHE A 13 -57.16 -5.49 4.91
CA PHE A 13 -56.33 -6.68 5.08
C PHE A 13 -55.44 -6.94 3.84
N VAL A 14 -56.00 -6.77 2.65
CA VAL A 14 -55.23 -6.94 1.40
C VAL A 14 -54.14 -5.90 1.25
N ILE A 15 -54.42 -4.62 1.56
CA ILE A 15 -53.45 -3.54 1.54
C ILE A 15 -52.37 -3.77 2.58
N GLY A 16 -52.75 -4.16 3.81
CA GLY A 16 -51.79 -4.47 4.88
C GLY A 16 -50.85 -5.63 4.50
N GLY A 17 -51.41 -6.68 3.88
CA GLY A 17 -50.62 -7.79 3.35
C GLY A 17 -49.65 -7.37 2.23
N ALA A 18 -50.12 -6.55 1.29
CA ALA A 18 -49.28 -6.04 0.19
C ALA A 18 -48.13 -5.16 0.72
N ILE A 19 -48.39 -4.29 1.68
CA ILE A 19 -47.35 -3.45 2.32
C ILE A 19 -46.30 -4.33 3.03
N SER A 20 -46.76 -5.35 3.79
CA SER A 20 -45.86 -6.27 4.48
C SER A 20 -44.93 -7.01 3.52
N LEU A 21 -45.42 -7.50 2.38
CA LEU A 21 -44.63 -8.14 1.34
C LEU A 21 -43.62 -7.16 0.72
N LEU A 22 -44.03 -5.91 0.49
CA LEU A 22 -43.17 -4.89 -0.09
C LEU A 22 -42.02 -4.53 0.86
N ILE A 23 -42.29 -4.41 2.15
CA ILE A 23 -41.25 -4.16 3.18
C ILE A 23 -40.31 -5.36 3.28
N ALA A 24 -40.82 -6.58 3.31
CA ALA A 24 -40.01 -7.79 3.36
C ALA A 24 -39.11 -7.91 2.11
N SER A 25 -39.65 -7.67 0.94
CA SER A 25 -38.90 -7.66 -0.33
C SER A 25 -37.80 -6.60 -0.32
N LYS A 26 -38.11 -5.37 0.12
CA LYS A 26 -37.12 -4.29 0.23
C LYS A 26 -35.98 -4.62 1.19
N ARG A 27 -36.28 -5.23 2.35
CA ARG A 27 -35.27 -5.67 3.32
C ARG A 27 -34.36 -6.75 2.72
N SER A 28 -34.95 -7.76 2.08
CA SER A 28 -34.18 -8.82 1.42
C SER A 28 -33.29 -8.27 0.31
N TYR A 29 -33.79 -7.32 -0.47
CA TYR A 29 -33.00 -6.68 -1.53
C TYR A 29 -31.82 -5.89 -0.97
N THR A 30 -32.05 -5.05 0.07
CA THR A 30 -30.95 -4.26 0.69
C THR A 30 -29.92 -5.15 1.38
N GLU A 31 -30.35 -6.25 1.96
CA GLU A 31 -29.45 -7.22 2.58
C GLU A 31 -28.59 -7.94 1.52
N SER A 32 -29.20 -8.39 0.44
CA SER A 32 -28.49 -8.99 -0.71
C SER A 32 -27.47 -8.02 -1.33
N GLU A 33 -27.84 -6.74 -1.45
CA GLU A 33 -26.94 -5.70 -1.96
C GLU A 33 -25.74 -5.49 -1.02
N ARG A 34 -25.96 -5.50 0.29
CA ARG A 34 -24.87 -5.40 1.29
C ARG A 34 -23.91 -6.57 1.19
N TYR A 35 -24.43 -7.80 1.09
CA TYR A 35 -23.58 -8.99 0.91
C TYR A 35 -22.78 -8.95 -0.41
N ALA A 36 -23.40 -8.50 -1.50
CA ALA A 36 -22.72 -8.36 -2.77
C ALA A 36 -21.57 -7.34 -2.69
N ARG A 37 -21.82 -6.15 -2.11
CA ARG A 37 -20.79 -5.12 -1.91
C ARG A 37 -19.66 -5.59 -1.00
N MET A 38 -19.98 -6.29 0.10
CA MET A 38 -18.98 -6.85 0.99
C MET A 38 -18.09 -7.87 0.28
N GLY A 39 -18.69 -8.74 -0.52
CA GLY A 39 -17.96 -9.73 -1.32
C GLY A 39 -17.06 -9.06 -2.38
N GLU A 40 -17.54 -8.00 -3.03
CA GLU A 40 -16.77 -7.26 -4.02
C GLU A 40 -15.59 -6.52 -3.38
N ASN A 41 -15.82 -5.81 -2.27
CA ASN A 41 -14.77 -5.13 -1.52
C ASN A 41 -13.71 -6.12 -1.00
N GLY A 42 -14.12 -7.26 -0.46
CA GLY A 42 -13.20 -8.30 0.00
C GLY A 42 -12.33 -8.87 -1.14
N ARG A 43 -12.93 -9.12 -2.30
CA ARG A 43 -12.17 -9.58 -3.49
C ARG A 43 -11.17 -8.54 -3.96
N PHE A 44 -11.56 -7.27 -3.97
CA PHE A 44 -10.67 -6.17 -4.36
C PHE A 44 -9.50 -6.02 -3.38
N ALA A 45 -9.77 -6.06 -2.08
CA ALA A 45 -8.74 -6.01 -1.04
C ALA A 45 -7.74 -7.18 -1.17
N LEU A 46 -8.23 -8.40 -1.36
CA LEU A 46 -7.39 -9.58 -1.57
C LEU A 46 -6.57 -9.50 -2.87
N GLN A 47 -7.11 -8.90 -3.92
CA GLN A 47 -6.40 -8.71 -5.18
C GLN A 47 -5.22 -7.75 -5.01
N ILE A 48 -5.41 -6.60 -4.34
CA ILE A 48 -4.35 -5.64 -4.05
C ILE A 48 -3.27 -6.29 -3.19
N LEU A 49 -3.65 -6.88 -2.08
CA LEU A 49 -2.71 -7.52 -1.16
C LEU A 49 -1.93 -8.66 -1.84
N SER A 50 -2.61 -9.49 -2.65
CA SER A 50 -1.97 -10.56 -3.41
C SER A 50 -0.97 -10.04 -4.44
N MET A 51 -1.25 -8.89 -5.06
CA MET A 51 -0.34 -8.27 -6.01
C MET A 51 0.92 -7.74 -5.30
N ASP A 52 0.75 -7.04 -4.20
CA ASP A 52 1.89 -6.47 -3.47
C ASP A 52 2.72 -7.56 -2.77
N LEU A 53 2.09 -8.60 -2.22
CA LEU A 53 2.80 -9.75 -1.67
C LEU A 53 3.67 -10.48 -2.70
N ARG A 54 3.27 -10.52 -3.97
CA ARG A 54 4.08 -11.13 -5.04
C ARG A 54 5.35 -10.32 -5.35
N HIS A 55 5.34 -9.03 -5.03
CA HIS A 55 6.48 -8.15 -5.23
C HIS A 55 7.29 -7.94 -3.95
N ALA A 56 6.88 -8.54 -2.82
CA ALA A 56 7.60 -8.44 -1.56
C ALA A 56 9.06 -8.90 -1.74
N GLY A 57 10.01 -8.05 -1.34
CA GLY A 57 11.44 -8.34 -1.48
C GLY A 57 12.00 -8.19 -2.90
N PHE A 58 11.21 -7.70 -3.85
CA PHE A 58 11.72 -7.33 -5.15
C PHE A 58 12.34 -5.93 -5.09
N PHE A 59 13.65 -5.84 -5.25
CA PHE A 59 14.43 -4.60 -5.25
C PHE A 59 15.24 -4.43 -6.55
N GLY A 60 14.60 -4.72 -7.66
CA GLY A 60 15.28 -4.71 -8.96
C GLY A 60 16.15 -5.94 -9.12
N GLU A 61 17.45 -5.74 -9.38
CA GLU A 61 18.38 -6.83 -9.65
C GLU A 61 19.11 -7.33 -8.38
N ALA A 62 19.17 -6.50 -7.30
CA ALA A 62 19.84 -6.87 -6.07
C ALA A 62 18.94 -7.66 -5.12
N ALA A 63 19.55 -8.56 -4.37
CA ALA A 63 18.86 -9.20 -3.23
C ALA A 63 18.87 -8.27 -1.99
N PRO A 64 17.83 -8.30 -1.13
CA PRO A 64 17.75 -7.43 0.04
C PRO A 64 19.01 -7.29 0.89
N PRO A 65 19.76 -8.36 1.22
CA PRO A 65 20.99 -8.25 1.99
C PRO A 65 22.14 -7.48 1.31
N GLY A 66 22.02 -7.24 0.01
CA GLY A 66 23.00 -6.47 -0.76
C GLY A 66 22.62 -5.00 -0.97
N ILE A 67 21.58 -4.52 -0.30
CA ILE A 67 21.11 -3.14 -0.40
C ILE A 67 21.50 -2.39 0.87
N GLU A 68 22.28 -1.34 0.71
CA GLU A 68 22.69 -0.47 1.79
C GLU A 68 21.94 0.86 1.72
N ALA A 69 21.64 1.46 2.88
CA ALA A 69 21.09 2.81 2.94
C ALA A 69 22.22 3.82 2.69
N ASP A 70 21.98 4.83 1.86
CA ASP A 70 22.90 5.94 1.69
C ASP A 70 23.08 6.71 3.00
N ALA A 71 24.27 7.22 3.24
CA ALA A 71 24.58 7.98 4.45
C ALA A 71 23.85 9.35 4.52
N GLY A 72 23.37 9.84 3.37
CA GLY A 72 22.59 11.06 3.25
C GLY A 72 21.09 10.86 3.40
N LEU A 73 20.63 9.61 3.52
CA LEU A 73 19.20 9.31 3.62
C LEU A 73 18.61 9.92 4.91
N ASP A 74 17.63 10.78 4.75
CA ASP A 74 16.98 11.49 5.86
C ASP A 74 16.11 10.55 6.71
N ASP A 75 15.98 10.89 8.00
CA ASP A 75 15.06 10.20 8.90
C ASP A 75 13.61 10.36 8.43
N VAL A 76 12.84 9.28 8.52
CA VAL A 76 11.41 9.28 8.16
C VAL A 76 10.58 9.76 9.33
N THR A 77 9.75 10.79 9.13
CA THR A 77 8.79 11.26 10.14
C THR A 77 7.71 10.19 10.38
N ASP A 78 7.36 9.95 11.64
CA ASP A 78 6.40 8.94 12.08
C ASP A 78 6.74 7.52 11.58
N ASP A 79 8.04 7.20 11.47
CA ASP A 79 8.50 5.89 11.04
C ASP A 79 8.00 4.78 11.95
N CYS A 80 7.88 3.60 11.37
CA CYS A 80 7.58 2.40 12.14
C CYS A 80 8.85 1.87 12.82
N THR A 81 8.70 1.06 13.85
CA THR A 81 9.82 0.63 14.68
C THR A 81 10.30 -0.78 14.35
N GLY A 82 11.60 -1.03 14.61
CA GLY A 82 12.22 -2.35 14.48
C GLY A 82 12.19 -2.87 13.04
N GLU A 83 11.87 -4.14 12.87
CA GLU A 83 11.79 -4.80 11.54
C GLU A 83 10.74 -4.20 10.60
N ALA A 84 9.81 -3.42 11.15
CA ALA A 84 8.81 -2.69 10.39
C ALA A 84 9.30 -1.32 9.89
N ALA A 85 10.48 -0.83 10.34
CA ALA A 85 11.02 0.47 9.91
C ALA A 85 11.12 0.56 8.39
N VAL A 86 10.84 1.76 7.86
CA VAL A 86 10.72 1.98 6.41
C VAL A 86 11.96 1.53 5.65
N TYR A 87 13.15 1.88 6.13
CA TYR A 87 14.41 1.62 5.45
C TYR A 87 15.10 0.30 5.84
N ASP A 88 14.50 -0.51 6.70
CA ASP A 88 14.95 -1.89 6.95
C ASP A 88 14.52 -2.82 5.80
N VAL A 89 15.28 -2.81 4.72
CA VAL A 89 14.97 -3.58 3.50
C VAL A 89 15.20 -5.09 3.67
N GLU A 90 16.00 -5.52 4.62
CA GLU A 90 16.24 -6.94 4.89
C GLU A 90 14.95 -7.64 5.35
N ASN A 91 14.16 -6.93 6.16
CA ASN A 91 12.85 -7.38 6.63
C ASN A 91 11.74 -6.90 5.68
N PHE A 92 11.82 -7.30 4.42
CA PHE A 92 10.91 -6.87 3.34
C PHE A 92 9.49 -7.39 3.47
N LEU A 93 9.28 -8.43 4.26
CA LEU A 93 7.96 -8.98 4.61
C LEU A 93 7.95 -9.23 6.12
N PHE A 94 7.17 -8.43 6.83
CA PHE A 94 7.03 -8.53 8.28
C PHE A 94 5.55 -8.59 8.66
N VAL A 95 5.23 -9.40 9.65
CA VAL A 95 3.86 -9.54 10.16
C VAL A 95 3.87 -9.28 11.65
N ALA A 96 3.02 -8.38 12.08
CA ALA A 96 2.78 -8.07 13.48
C ALA A 96 1.30 -8.22 13.82
N ARG A 97 0.98 -8.12 15.09
CA ARG A 97 -0.39 -8.09 15.58
C ARG A 97 -0.62 -6.83 16.38
N ALA A 98 -1.73 -6.14 16.13
CA ALA A 98 -2.14 -5.02 16.94
C ALA A 98 -2.47 -5.50 18.37
N ASP A 99 -2.14 -4.70 19.35
CA ASP A 99 -2.44 -4.97 20.74
C ASP A 99 -3.91 -4.67 21.09
N ALA A 100 -4.26 -4.74 22.39
CA ALA A 100 -5.60 -4.51 22.88
C ALA A 100 -6.07 -3.06 22.73
N ASP A 101 -5.15 -2.12 22.57
CA ASP A 101 -5.42 -0.68 22.38
C ASP A 101 -5.42 -0.28 20.90
N GLY A 102 -5.12 -1.24 19.99
CA GLY A 102 -5.06 -1.02 18.54
C GLY A 102 -3.72 -0.45 18.08
N GLU A 103 -2.69 -0.51 18.92
CA GLU A 103 -1.36 -0.06 18.57
C GLU A 103 -0.54 -1.19 17.92
N ALA A 104 0.23 -0.87 16.90
CA ALA A 104 1.12 -1.82 16.24
C ALA A 104 2.34 -1.13 15.63
N ILE A 105 3.47 -1.82 15.64
CA ILE A 105 4.74 -1.44 14.97
C ILE A 105 5.20 0.02 15.18
N GLY A 106 4.67 0.71 16.18
CA GLY A 106 5.06 2.06 16.60
C GLY A 106 4.52 3.21 15.75
N CYS A 107 3.94 2.93 14.59
CA CYS A 107 3.39 3.92 13.67
C CYS A 107 1.88 3.76 13.37
N ILE A 108 1.24 2.73 13.91
CA ILE A 108 -0.21 2.47 13.82
C ILE A 108 -0.79 2.56 15.22
N ASP A 109 -1.86 3.35 15.39
CA ASP A 109 -2.54 3.63 16.66
C ASP A 109 -4.07 3.49 16.57
N ASP A 110 -4.57 3.10 15.41
CA ASP A 110 -6.00 3.02 15.10
C ASP A 110 -6.41 1.68 14.46
N ALA A 111 -5.64 0.61 14.71
CA ALA A 111 -5.99 -0.71 14.22
C ALA A 111 -7.12 -1.35 15.03
N VAL A 112 -7.88 -2.23 14.41
CA VAL A 112 -8.79 -3.12 15.15
C VAL A 112 -7.95 -3.96 16.12
N PRO A 113 -8.29 -3.97 17.44
CA PRO A 113 -7.58 -4.77 18.42
C PRO A 113 -7.42 -6.24 17.99
N ASP A 114 -6.26 -6.81 18.28
CA ASP A 114 -5.94 -8.19 17.92
C ASP A 114 -5.95 -8.52 16.41
N SER A 115 -6.04 -7.54 15.52
CA SER A 115 -5.91 -7.74 14.08
C SER A 115 -4.47 -7.85 13.62
N ASP A 116 -4.26 -8.49 12.47
CA ASP A 116 -2.92 -8.63 11.90
C ASP A 116 -2.54 -7.39 11.07
N VAL A 117 -1.25 -7.06 11.12
CA VAL A 117 -0.60 -6.01 10.33
C VAL A 117 0.43 -6.68 9.43
N VAL A 118 0.45 -6.34 8.16
CA VAL A 118 1.39 -6.89 7.17
C VAL A 118 2.18 -5.77 6.54
N VAL A 119 3.49 -5.78 6.75
CA VAL A 119 4.44 -4.83 6.15
C VAL A 119 5.07 -5.47 4.92
N ILE A 120 5.05 -4.73 3.81
CA ILE A 120 5.62 -5.16 2.52
C ILE A 120 6.52 -4.04 2.02
N LYS A 121 7.77 -4.39 1.74
CA LYS A 121 8.76 -3.48 1.16
C LYS A 121 9.22 -4.03 -0.18
N SER A 122 9.28 -3.17 -1.18
CA SER A 122 9.61 -3.53 -2.56
C SER A 122 9.94 -2.29 -3.37
N VAL A 123 10.26 -2.47 -4.63
CA VAL A 123 10.30 -1.37 -5.60
C VAL A 123 9.20 -1.55 -6.65
N ARG A 124 8.90 -0.50 -7.40
CA ARG A 124 8.02 -0.63 -8.57
C ARG A 124 8.65 -1.57 -9.58
N PRO A 125 7.87 -2.47 -10.21
CA PRO A 125 8.44 -3.51 -11.09
C PRO A 125 8.96 -2.98 -12.45
N ARG A 126 8.96 -1.66 -12.64
CA ARG A 126 9.50 -1.00 -13.84
C ARG A 126 10.68 -0.11 -13.43
N PRO A 127 11.88 -0.32 -13.97
CA PRO A 127 12.98 0.60 -13.74
C PRO A 127 12.66 1.97 -14.34
N LEU A 128 13.17 3.01 -13.70
CA LEU A 128 13.11 4.38 -14.20
C LEU A 128 14.27 4.69 -15.12
N SER A 129 15.39 3.99 -14.91
CA SER A 129 16.57 4.02 -15.76
C SER A 129 16.93 2.58 -16.11
N ASP A 130 17.35 2.33 -17.32
CA ASP A 130 17.75 1.00 -17.81
C ASP A 130 19.28 0.78 -17.74
N GLY A 131 20.04 1.72 -17.18
CA GLY A 131 21.50 1.65 -17.12
C GLY A 131 22.17 1.63 -18.49
N GLU A 132 21.41 1.69 -19.58
CA GLU A 132 21.94 1.83 -20.92
C GLU A 132 22.33 3.29 -21.17
N ARG A 133 23.41 3.47 -21.90
CA ARG A 133 23.88 4.77 -22.34
C ARG A 133 23.25 5.09 -23.68
N ASP A 134 22.46 6.14 -23.73
CA ASP A 134 21.88 6.62 -24.99
C ASP A 134 22.93 7.24 -25.94
N ASP A 135 24.12 7.56 -25.42
CA ASP A 135 25.22 8.09 -26.21
C ASP A 135 26.50 7.21 -26.10
N PRO A 136 26.97 6.62 -27.20
CA PRO A 136 28.21 5.83 -27.24
C PRO A 136 29.47 6.70 -27.03
N GLY A 137 29.64 7.26 -25.90
CA GLY A 137 30.77 8.15 -25.55
C GLY A 137 30.54 8.90 -24.24
N ASP A 138 29.36 8.78 -23.67
CA ASP A 138 29.07 9.33 -22.36
C ASP A 138 29.61 8.39 -21.26
N ASP A 139 30.79 8.73 -20.75
CA ASP A 139 31.42 8.07 -19.59
C ASP A 139 31.20 8.82 -18.29
N THR A 140 30.18 9.68 -18.22
CA THR A 140 29.98 10.56 -17.06
C THR A 140 29.55 9.82 -15.79
N GLY A 141 29.08 8.57 -15.94
CA GLY A 141 28.57 7.79 -14.78
C GLY A 141 27.31 8.39 -14.16
N THR A 142 26.63 9.25 -14.90
CA THR A 142 25.32 9.78 -14.53
C THR A 142 24.21 8.84 -14.96
N ILE A 143 23.09 8.94 -14.27
CA ILE A 143 21.89 8.17 -14.60
C ILE A 143 21.23 8.83 -15.80
N ASP A 144 21.28 8.16 -16.95
CA ASP A 144 20.48 8.53 -18.10
C ASP A 144 19.04 8.03 -17.89
N THR A 145 18.20 8.87 -17.36
CA THR A 145 16.78 8.54 -17.17
C THR A 145 15.95 9.27 -18.21
N PRO A 146 15.01 8.61 -18.89
CA PRO A 146 13.98 9.29 -19.65
C PRO A 146 13.06 10.11 -18.73
N GLU A 147 13.07 9.83 -17.43
CA GLU A 147 12.33 10.53 -16.38
C GLU A 147 13.34 10.97 -15.31
N SER A 148 13.38 12.27 -14.98
CA SER A 148 14.18 12.76 -13.87
C SER A 148 13.71 12.11 -12.56
N LEU A 149 14.64 11.69 -11.71
CA LEU A 149 14.32 11.23 -10.37
C LEU A 149 13.65 12.39 -9.60
N GLY A 150 12.44 12.16 -9.12
CA GLY A 150 11.70 13.18 -8.35
C GLY A 150 12.32 13.37 -6.98
N GLY A 151 12.66 14.61 -6.61
CA GLY A 151 13.26 14.94 -5.31
C GLY A 151 12.36 14.67 -4.10
N THR A 152 11.18 14.13 -4.30
CA THR A 152 10.19 13.82 -3.25
C THR A 152 9.93 12.33 -3.10
N ASN A 153 10.76 11.49 -3.69
CA ASN A 153 10.60 10.03 -3.65
C ASN A 153 11.93 9.39 -3.23
N THR A 154 11.82 8.21 -2.66
CA THR A 154 12.97 7.35 -2.34
C THR A 154 13.15 6.31 -3.44
N TYR A 155 14.39 5.97 -3.73
CA TYR A 155 14.77 5.05 -4.81
C TYR A 155 15.75 4.01 -4.34
N VAL A 156 15.80 2.91 -5.07
CA VAL A 156 16.87 1.91 -4.99
C VAL A 156 17.61 1.93 -6.31
N MET A 157 18.90 2.23 -6.29
CA MET A 157 19.83 1.95 -7.38
C MET A 157 20.36 0.56 -7.17
N ALA A 158 20.17 -0.35 -8.13
CA ALA A 158 20.60 -1.74 -7.98
C ALA A 158 21.18 -2.31 -9.26
N ASN A 159 22.17 -3.19 -9.09
CA ASN A 159 22.66 -4.12 -10.09
C ASN A 159 22.60 -5.56 -9.53
N ALA A 160 23.08 -6.55 -10.25
CA ALA A 160 23.05 -7.95 -9.82
C ALA A 160 23.93 -8.27 -8.58
N ILE A 161 24.73 -7.33 -8.08
CA ILE A 161 25.69 -7.54 -6.99
C ILE A 161 25.29 -6.78 -5.74
N ASN A 162 25.00 -5.48 -5.87
CA ASN A 162 24.68 -4.58 -4.77
C ASN A 162 23.60 -3.57 -5.16
N GLY A 163 23.10 -2.85 -4.16
CA GLY A 163 22.21 -1.74 -4.35
C GLY A 163 22.35 -0.69 -3.26
N VAL A 164 21.88 0.52 -3.54
CA VAL A 164 21.87 1.65 -2.62
C VAL A 164 20.47 2.23 -2.60
N LEU A 165 19.92 2.39 -1.39
CA LEU A 165 18.68 3.09 -1.11
C LEU A 165 19.01 4.56 -0.86
N PHE A 166 18.37 5.51 -1.57
CA PHE A 166 18.69 6.94 -1.51
C PHE A 166 17.44 7.79 -1.79
N ASP A 167 17.46 9.04 -1.36
CA ASP A 167 16.40 9.99 -1.68
C ASP A 167 16.66 10.71 -3.01
N GLY A 168 15.60 10.98 -3.75
CA GLY A 168 15.71 11.64 -5.04
C GLY A 168 16.16 13.11 -4.96
N ALA A 169 16.19 13.70 -3.76
CA ALA A 169 16.77 15.02 -3.52
C ALA A 169 18.30 15.00 -3.41
N ASP A 170 18.88 13.82 -3.12
CA ASP A 170 20.31 13.62 -2.99
C ASP A 170 21.00 13.38 -4.34
N THR A 171 22.33 13.38 -4.30
CA THR A 171 23.10 12.96 -5.46
C THR A 171 22.92 11.46 -5.65
N ALA A 172 22.37 11.07 -6.79
CA ALA A 172 22.19 9.65 -7.10
C ALA A 172 23.52 8.89 -7.09
N PRO A 173 23.53 7.62 -6.64
CA PRO A 173 24.72 6.76 -6.69
C PRO A 173 25.31 6.67 -8.10
N SER A 174 26.63 6.68 -8.20
CA SER A 174 27.33 6.64 -9.49
C SER A 174 27.26 5.26 -10.13
N ILE A 175 26.89 5.21 -11.43
CA ILE A 175 26.72 3.95 -12.18
C ILE A 175 27.87 3.64 -13.15
N GLY A 176 28.90 4.52 -13.21
CA GLY A 176 30.08 4.29 -14.01
C GLY A 176 30.92 3.11 -13.53
N ILE A 177 31.87 2.68 -14.38
CA ILE A 177 32.81 1.60 -14.01
C ILE A 177 33.64 2.05 -12.81
N GLY A 178 33.57 1.31 -11.71
CA GLY A 178 34.20 1.66 -10.43
C GLY A 178 33.42 2.65 -9.57
N GLY A 179 32.20 2.99 -9.95
CA GLY A 179 31.26 3.76 -9.13
C GLY A 179 30.60 2.92 -8.05
N ASP A 180 29.62 3.52 -7.35
CA ASP A 180 28.93 2.91 -6.22
C ASP A 180 28.10 1.69 -6.64
N VAL A 181 27.37 1.79 -7.74
CA VAL A 181 26.55 0.71 -8.31
C VAL A 181 26.78 0.62 -9.83
N PRO A 182 27.90 0.02 -10.27
CA PRO A 182 28.25 -0.02 -11.70
C PRO A 182 27.15 -0.68 -12.54
N LEU A 183 26.71 0.00 -13.62
CA LEU A 183 25.59 -0.42 -14.49
C LEU A 183 24.27 -0.64 -13.73
N GLY A 184 24.07 0.07 -12.64
CA GLY A 184 22.85 -0.03 -11.86
C GLY A 184 21.64 0.61 -12.54
N ASN A 185 20.47 0.07 -12.24
CA ASN A 185 19.17 0.62 -12.64
C ASN A 185 18.51 1.30 -11.44
N ALA A 186 17.80 2.40 -11.68
CA ALA A 186 17.03 3.10 -10.64
C ALA A 186 15.59 2.58 -10.59
N TRP A 187 15.11 2.33 -9.38
CA TRP A 187 13.78 1.82 -9.11
C TRP A 187 13.12 2.63 -8.01
N GLU A 188 11.87 3.03 -8.17
CA GLU A 188 11.13 3.74 -7.12
C GLU A 188 10.80 2.80 -5.96
N TYR A 189 11.24 3.16 -4.76
CA TYR A 189 11.00 2.41 -3.52
C TYR A 189 9.55 2.51 -3.08
N ARG A 190 9.02 1.45 -2.47
CA ARG A 190 7.67 1.37 -1.94
C ARG A 190 7.66 0.69 -0.58
N TYR A 191 7.11 1.39 0.38
CA TYR A 191 6.77 0.88 1.70
C TYR A 191 5.25 0.81 1.83
N GLN A 192 4.73 -0.30 2.34
CA GLN A 192 3.30 -0.51 2.55
C GLN A 192 3.08 -1.35 3.79
N ALA A 193 2.38 -0.80 4.80
CA ALA A 193 1.94 -1.54 5.97
C ALA A 193 0.41 -1.61 5.95
N TYR A 194 -0.13 -2.77 5.64
CA TYR A 194 -1.57 -3.05 5.58
C TYR A 194 -2.11 -3.43 6.94
N TYR A 195 -3.24 -2.85 7.32
CA TYR A 195 -3.94 -3.15 8.56
C TYR A 195 -5.43 -2.90 8.44
N ILE A 196 -6.22 -3.41 9.38
CA ILE A 196 -7.64 -3.10 9.49
C ILE A 196 -7.79 -1.93 10.46
N ARG A 197 -8.16 -0.77 9.94
CA ARG A 197 -8.44 0.41 10.75
C ARG A 197 -9.76 0.27 11.47
N ASP A 198 -9.79 0.60 12.78
CA ASP A 198 -10.99 0.63 13.59
C ASP A 198 -11.87 1.84 13.22
N GLY A 199 -13.19 1.68 13.44
CA GLY A 199 -14.20 2.69 13.16
C GLY A 199 -15.60 2.10 13.15
N ASP A 200 -16.61 2.91 12.86
CA ASP A 200 -18.00 2.44 12.73
C ASP A 200 -18.15 1.27 11.73
N VAL A 201 -17.33 1.26 10.70
CA VAL A 201 -17.15 0.16 9.76
C VAL A 201 -15.66 -0.05 9.61
N PRO A 202 -15.11 -1.21 10.02
CA PRO A 202 -13.70 -1.52 9.81
C PRO A 202 -13.29 -1.43 8.34
N GLN A 203 -12.13 -0.84 8.07
CA GLN A 203 -11.64 -0.60 6.72
C GLN A 203 -10.22 -1.12 6.56
N LEU A 204 -9.94 -1.75 5.41
CA LEU A 204 -8.56 -2.02 5.03
C LEU A 204 -7.88 -0.68 4.71
N SER A 205 -6.88 -0.36 5.49
CA SER A 205 -6.04 0.83 5.33
C SER A 205 -4.60 0.42 5.14
N ARG A 206 -3.78 1.33 4.64
CA ARG A 206 -2.35 1.12 4.57
C ARG A 206 -1.59 2.37 4.99
N LYS A 207 -0.45 2.17 5.62
CA LYS A 207 0.58 3.19 5.78
C LYS A 207 1.52 3.11 4.58
N ILE A 208 1.90 4.25 4.05
CA ILE A 208 2.86 4.38 2.95
C ILE A 208 3.87 5.46 3.28
N ILE A 209 5.05 5.38 2.65
CA ILE A 209 6.01 6.49 2.66
C ILE A 209 5.59 7.55 1.64
N ARG A 210 5.63 8.81 2.03
CA ARG A 210 5.28 9.96 1.20
C ARG A 210 5.99 11.22 1.67
N TRP A 211 6.30 12.12 0.73
CA TRP A 211 6.77 13.48 1.06
C TRP A 211 5.64 14.31 1.67
N ASP A 212 5.87 14.89 2.85
CA ASP A 212 4.90 15.71 3.61
C ASP A 212 5.05 17.23 3.37
N GLY A 213 6.07 17.62 2.61
CA GLY A 213 6.44 19.02 2.34
C GLY A 213 7.73 19.46 3.04
N ALA A 214 8.24 18.68 3.98
CA ALA A 214 9.48 18.92 4.71
C ALA A 214 10.47 17.75 4.60
N GLY A 215 9.97 16.53 4.51
CA GLY A 215 10.75 15.29 4.43
C GLY A 215 9.87 14.09 4.09
N MET A 216 10.46 12.91 4.14
CA MET A 216 9.70 11.67 4.01
C MET A 216 8.96 11.36 5.30
N ALA A 217 7.70 10.95 5.19
CA ALA A 217 6.86 10.61 6.33
C ALA A 217 6.02 9.36 6.06
N VAL A 218 5.69 8.62 7.12
CA VAL A 218 4.73 7.52 7.06
C VAL A 218 3.32 8.08 7.23
N VAL A 219 2.50 7.95 6.22
CA VAL A 219 1.12 8.46 6.21
C VAL A 219 0.09 7.36 5.96
N THR A 220 -1.14 7.55 6.46
CA THR A 220 -2.26 6.63 6.22
C THR A 220 -2.96 6.97 4.91
N GLU A 221 -3.27 5.94 4.11
CA GLU A 221 -4.04 6.02 2.86
C GLU A 221 -5.23 5.06 2.85
#